data_d8004b79b2caf95bf098bcd6c4e7c31f
#
_entry.id   d8004b79b2caf95bf098bcd6c4e7c31f
#
_cell.length_a   1.000
_cell.length_b   1.000
_cell.length_c   1.000
_cell.angle_alpha   90.00
_cell.angle_beta   90.00
_cell.angle_gamma   90.00
#
_symmetry.space_group_name_H-M   'P 1'
#
loop_
_entity.id
_entity.type
_entity.pdbx_description
1 polymer ?
#
loop_
_entity_poly.entity_id
_entity_poly.type
_entity_poly.pdbx_seq_one_letter_code
_entity_poly.pdbx_strand_id
1 'polypeptide(L)'
;MAFPKWKIMQLILGLDAFTNAIKNGISGIKFDAELERLKFSCQISGTPEILEELKSNYFSDLELRNFNSTGILYGVIAGLDAWKDAGLPIENNENPDWETGTIFGTGTSGIEKFRESIYKIDAFETRRLGSTAVAQTMNSGISAYLGGKLGLGNQVTTNSSACTTGTESILMGFERIQQGKAKRMLVGSTSDSGPYIWGGFDAMKVCTFKHNEQPEKGSRPMSATASGFVPSSGAGALVLEELESALARGARIYAEILGGNVNSGGQR
;
A
#
# COMPACT_ATOMS: atom_id res chain seq x y z
N MET A 1 -31.00 -8.13 -13.15
CA MET A 1 -30.95 -7.70 -11.74
C MET A 1 -29.77 -6.77 -11.58
N ALA A 2 -30.00 -5.49 -11.37
CA ALA A 2 -28.92 -4.53 -11.11
C ALA A 2 -28.42 -4.72 -9.68
N PHE A 3 -27.20 -5.17 -9.53
CA PHE A 3 -26.56 -5.22 -8.21
C PHE A 3 -26.35 -3.77 -7.70
N PRO A 4 -26.70 -3.47 -6.46
CA PRO A 4 -26.54 -2.12 -5.94
C PRO A 4 -25.06 -1.71 -5.91
N LYS A 5 -24.76 -0.51 -6.42
CA LYS A 5 -23.42 0.05 -6.57
C LYS A 5 -22.59 0.06 -5.27
N TRP A 6 -23.21 0.04 -4.11
CA TRP A 6 -22.55 0.05 -2.81
C TRP A 6 -21.90 -1.29 -2.39
N LYS A 7 -22.25 -2.43 -3.02
CA LYS A 7 -21.57 -3.72 -2.77
C LYS A 7 -20.12 -3.76 -3.28
N ILE A 8 -19.78 -2.95 -4.27
CA ILE A 8 -18.43 -2.89 -4.84
C ILE A 8 -17.48 -2.12 -3.91
N MET A 9 -17.98 -1.16 -3.13
CA MET A 9 -17.19 -0.40 -2.16
C MET A 9 -16.67 -1.24 -0.98
N GLN A 10 -17.36 -2.33 -0.60
CA GLN A 10 -16.89 -3.26 0.45
C GLN A 10 -15.67 -4.09 0.04
N LEU A 11 -15.33 -4.14 -1.24
CA LEU A 11 -14.18 -4.90 -1.75
C LEU A 11 -12.83 -4.31 -1.36
N ILE A 12 -12.80 -3.05 -0.97
CA ILE A 12 -11.57 -2.26 -0.87
C ILE A 12 -11.11 -2.13 0.59
N LEU A 13 -11.96 -2.38 1.55
CA LEU A 13 -11.72 -2.10 2.95
C LEU A 13 -12.02 -3.31 3.82
N GLY A 14 -10.95 -3.94 4.28
CA GLY A 14 -11.00 -5.02 5.24
C GLY A 14 -10.89 -6.43 4.65
N LEU A 15 -10.43 -7.33 5.49
CA LEU A 15 -10.11 -8.72 5.16
C LEU A 15 -11.34 -9.51 4.68
N ASP A 16 -12.51 -9.27 5.27
CA ASP A 16 -13.74 -10.00 4.92
C ASP A 16 -14.23 -9.64 3.53
N ALA A 17 -14.23 -8.35 3.18
CA ALA A 17 -14.62 -7.89 1.85
C ALA A 17 -13.66 -8.40 0.77
N PHE A 18 -12.37 -8.36 1.03
CA PHE A 18 -11.33 -8.89 0.16
C PHE A 18 -11.49 -10.41 -0.03
N THR A 19 -11.67 -11.14 1.06
CA THR A 19 -11.89 -12.60 1.04
C THR A 19 -13.13 -12.98 0.23
N ASN A 20 -14.23 -12.25 0.43
CA ASN A 20 -15.46 -12.47 -0.33
C ASN A 20 -15.28 -12.21 -1.82
N ALA A 21 -14.55 -11.15 -2.18
CA ALA A 21 -14.27 -10.82 -3.57
C ALA A 21 -13.45 -11.92 -4.27
N ILE A 22 -12.38 -12.38 -3.64
CA ILE A 22 -11.55 -13.46 -4.19
C ILE A 22 -12.35 -14.76 -4.35
N LYS A 23 -13.11 -15.15 -3.32
CA LYS A 23 -13.94 -16.37 -3.36
C LYS A 23 -14.99 -16.35 -4.46
N ASN A 24 -15.51 -15.18 -4.81
CA ASN A 24 -16.54 -15.02 -5.82
C ASN A 24 -16.02 -14.52 -7.19
N GLY A 25 -14.69 -14.41 -7.36
CA GLY A 25 -14.09 -13.95 -8.62
C GLY A 25 -14.50 -12.54 -9.01
N ILE A 26 -14.71 -11.66 -8.03
CA ILE A 26 -15.13 -10.27 -8.30
C ILE A 26 -13.89 -9.42 -8.55
N SER A 27 -13.81 -8.85 -9.76
CA SER A 27 -12.72 -7.94 -10.14
C SER A 27 -12.95 -6.53 -9.60
N GLY A 28 -11.89 -5.91 -9.09
CA GLY A 28 -11.87 -4.48 -8.73
C GLY A 28 -11.43 -3.56 -9.88
N ILE A 29 -11.10 -4.11 -11.04
CA ILE A 29 -10.63 -3.34 -12.19
C ILE A 29 -11.83 -2.69 -12.88
N LYS A 30 -11.68 -1.40 -13.22
CA LYS A 30 -12.71 -0.59 -13.87
C LYS A 30 -12.12 0.20 -15.04
N PHE A 31 -12.99 0.67 -15.92
CA PHE A 31 -12.63 1.69 -16.89
C PHE A 31 -12.23 2.98 -16.18
N ASP A 32 -11.17 3.61 -16.66
CA ASP A 32 -10.58 4.83 -16.09
C ASP A 32 -10.64 5.96 -17.12
N ALA A 33 -11.61 6.85 -16.94
CA ALA A 33 -11.85 7.96 -17.86
C ALA A 33 -10.69 8.99 -17.90
N GLU A 34 -9.88 9.07 -16.84
CA GLU A 34 -8.70 9.94 -16.81
C GLU A 34 -7.59 9.39 -17.71
N LEU A 35 -7.37 8.07 -17.70
CA LEU A 35 -6.42 7.42 -18.60
C LEU A 35 -6.86 7.57 -20.06
N GLU A 36 -8.16 7.45 -20.35
CA GLU A 36 -8.71 7.72 -21.69
C GLU A 36 -8.45 9.18 -22.10
N ARG A 37 -8.80 10.13 -21.24
CA ARG A 37 -8.59 11.58 -21.48
C ARG A 37 -7.12 11.91 -21.77
N LEU A 38 -6.20 11.23 -21.08
CA LEU A 38 -4.76 11.37 -21.24
C LEU A 38 -4.19 10.53 -22.38
N LYS A 39 -5.02 9.84 -23.15
CA LYS A 39 -4.66 9.03 -24.32
C LYS A 39 -3.69 7.88 -24.01
N PHE A 40 -3.86 7.27 -22.85
CA PHE A 40 -3.18 6.02 -22.54
C PHE A 40 -3.69 4.89 -23.44
N SER A 41 -2.81 3.95 -23.77
CA SER A 41 -3.20 2.72 -24.49
C SER A 41 -4.06 1.84 -23.59
N CYS A 42 -3.70 1.72 -22.31
CA CYS A 42 -4.47 1.04 -21.29
C CYS A 42 -5.40 2.05 -20.59
N GLN A 43 -6.71 1.82 -20.71
CA GLN A 43 -7.75 2.72 -20.18
C GLN A 43 -8.53 2.06 -19.03
N ILE A 44 -7.91 1.08 -18.39
CA ILE A 44 -8.48 0.40 -17.22
C ILE A 44 -7.50 0.46 -16.07
N SER A 45 -8.02 0.56 -14.86
CA SER A 45 -7.20 0.60 -13.64
C SER A 45 -7.85 -0.12 -12.46
N GLY A 46 -7.03 -0.49 -11.46
CA GLY A 46 -7.47 -1.00 -10.16
C GLY A 46 -7.13 0.00 -9.06
N THR A 47 -7.97 0.99 -8.83
CA THR A 47 -7.76 2.02 -7.81
C THR A 47 -8.74 1.86 -6.66
N PRO A 48 -8.27 1.74 -5.40
CA PRO A 48 -9.14 1.76 -4.23
C PRO A 48 -9.89 3.08 -4.11
N GLU A 49 -11.20 3.02 -3.94
CA GLU A 49 -12.04 4.18 -3.66
C GLU A 49 -12.18 4.33 -2.14
N ILE A 50 -11.55 5.35 -1.58
CA ILE A 50 -11.64 5.64 -0.15
C ILE A 50 -12.52 6.86 0.05
N LEU A 51 -13.62 6.65 0.78
CA LEU A 51 -14.53 7.74 1.13
C LEU A 51 -13.84 8.74 2.07
N GLU A 52 -14.10 10.02 1.90
CA GLU A 52 -13.55 11.07 2.77
C GLU A 52 -13.87 10.83 4.25
N GLU A 53 -15.10 10.40 4.55
CA GLU A 53 -15.55 10.05 5.91
C GLU A 53 -14.71 8.94 6.55
N LEU A 54 -14.13 8.05 5.74
CA LEU A 54 -13.29 6.98 6.24
C LEU A 54 -11.90 7.45 6.62
N LYS A 55 -11.37 8.47 5.95
CA LYS A 55 -10.02 9.00 6.23
C LYS A 55 -9.91 9.51 7.66
N SER A 56 -10.98 10.10 8.21
CA SER A 56 -11.01 10.62 9.59
C SER A 56 -10.84 9.54 10.66
N ASN A 57 -11.07 8.26 10.33
CA ASN A 57 -10.82 7.15 11.25
C ASN A 57 -9.33 6.82 11.40
N TYR A 58 -8.49 7.27 10.47
CA TYR A 58 -7.07 6.93 10.40
C TYR A 58 -6.15 8.15 10.49
N PHE A 59 -6.67 9.32 10.17
CA PHE A 59 -5.92 10.57 10.12
C PHE A 59 -6.67 11.68 10.85
N SER A 60 -5.95 12.53 11.55
CA SER A 60 -6.48 13.78 12.09
C SER A 60 -6.67 14.82 10.99
N ASP A 61 -7.51 15.81 11.22
CA ASP A 61 -7.71 16.94 10.30
C ASP A 61 -6.39 17.67 10.00
N LEU A 62 -5.48 17.72 10.97
CA LEU A 62 -4.17 18.35 10.80
C LEU A 62 -3.30 17.55 9.82
N GLU A 63 -3.31 16.23 9.91
CA GLU A 63 -2.57 15.35 8.98
C GLU A 63 -3.15 15.41 7.57
N LEU A 64 -4.46 15.51 7.43
CA LEU A 64 -5.13 15.61 6.13
C LEU A 64 -4.97 16.98 5.46
N ARG A 65 -4.52 18.00 6.20
CA ARG A 65 -4.29 19.33 5.61
C ARG A 65 -3.17 19.29 4.57
N ASN A 66 -3.48 19.63 3.32
CA ASN A 66 -2.56 19.56 2.19
C ASN A 66 -1.99 18.14 1.94
N PHE A 67 -2.72 17.11 2.36
CA PHE A 67 -2.34 15.73 2.13
C PHE A 67 -2.70 15.31 0.70
N ASN A 68 -1.73 14.75 -0.03
CA ASN A 68 -1.90 14.32 -1.41
C ASN A 68 -0.91 13.18 -1.76
N SER A 69 -0.96 12.09 -0.97
CA SER A 69 -0.17 10.88 -1.20
C SER A 69 -1.05 9.66 -1.00
N THR A 70 -1.49 9.09 -2.10
CA THR A 70 -2.38 7.92 -2.09
C THR A 70 -1.70 6.69 -1.50
N GLY A 71 -0.41 6.50 -1.77
CA GLY A 71 0.35 5.40 -1.21
C GLY A 71 0.44 5.44 0.32
N ILE A 72 0.69 6.61 0.91
CA ILE A 72 0.67 6.75 2.38
C ILE A 72 -0.74 6.50 2.91
N LEU A 73 -1.78 7.03 2.24
CA LEU A 73 -3.17 6.81 2.64
C LEU A 73 -3.50 5.32 2.72
N TYR A 74 -3.24 4.58 1.65
CA TYR A 74 -3.52 3.14 1.61
C TYR A 74 -2.68 2.36 2.61
N GLY A 75 -1.38 2.69 2.70
CA GLY A 75 -0.46 2.02 3.61
C GLY A 75 -0.81 2.22 5.08
N VAL A 76 -1.22 3.43 5.49
CA VAL A 76 -1.65 3.71 6.87
C VAL A 76 -2.93 2.95 7.20
N ILE A 77 -3.92 2.94 6.30
CA ILE A 77 -5.15 2.18 6.49
C ILE A 77 -4.85 0.69 6.66
N ALA A 78 -4.10 0.09 5.72
CA ALA A 78 -3.75 -1.32 5.78
C ALA A 78 -2.94 -1.68 7.03
N GLY A 79 -1.97 -0.84 7.41
CA GLY A 79 -1.12 -1.06 8.58
C GLY A 79 -1.90 -0.98 9.89
N LEU A 80 -2.78 0.02 10.05
CA LEU A 80 -3.60 0.16 11.25
C LEU A 80 -4.67 -0.93 11.35
N ASP A 81 -5.25 -1.35 10.23
CA ASP A 81 -6.21 -2.46 10.22
C ASP A 81 -5.53 -3.79 10.58
N ALA A 82 -4.33 -4.07 10.05
CA ALA A 82 -3.57 -5.25 10.43
C ALA A 82 -3.18 -5.23 11.91
N TRP A 83 -2.81 -4.06 12.45
CA TRP A 83 -2.49 -3.88 13.86
C TRP A 83 -3.69 -4.16 14.76
N LYS A 84 -4.84 -3.63 14.39
CA LYS A 84 -6.12 -3.85 15.08
C LYS A 84 -6.55 -5.31 15.01
N ASP A 85 -6.45 -5.96 13.85
CA ASP A 85 -6.77 -7.38 13.66
C ASP A 85 -5.86 -8.28 14.51
N ALA A 86 -4.60 -7.90 14.69
CA ALA A 86 -3.67 -8.57 15.58
C ALA A 86 -4.01 -8.40 17.09
N GLY A 87 -4.99 -7.57 17.44
CA GLY A 87 -5.39 -7.30 18.82
C GLY A 87 -4.32 -6.56 19.64
N LEU A 88 -3.50 -5.76 18.99
CA LEU A 88 -2.42 -5.01 19.64
C LEU A 88 -2.89 -3.63 20.08
N PRO A 89 -2.46 -3.14 21.25
CA PRO A 89 -2.77 -1.79 21.69
C PRO A 89 -1.99 -0.76 20.85
N ILE A 90 -2.53 0.45 20.76
CA ILE A 90 -1.79 1.59 20.25
C ILE A 90 -1.13 2.26 21.44
N GLU A 91 0.20 2.11 21.54
CA GLU A 91 0.98 2.75 22.61
C GLU A 91 1.02 4.26 22.41
N ASN A 92 1.19 5.00 23.51
CA ASN A 92 1.43 6.42 23.38
C ASN A 92 2.93 6.67 23.05
N ASN A 93 3.20 7.80 22.37
CA ASN A 93 4.55 8.12 21.92
C ASN A 93 5.54 8.45 23.06
N GLU A 94 5.07 8.56 24.29
CA GLU A 94 5.92 8.81 25.47
C GLU A 94 6.70 7.55 25.89
N ASN A 95 6.13 6.36 25.60
CA ASN A 95 6.75 5.07 25.89
C ASN A 95 6.74 4.18 24.64
N PRO A 96 7.70 4.34 23.73
CA PRO A 96 7.76 3.54 22.52
C PRO A 96 7.92 2.04 22.81
N ASP A 97 7.26 1.18 22.02
CA ASP A 97 7.47 -0.27 22.05
C ASP A 97 8.81 -0.62 21.36
N TRP A 98 9.86 -0.79 22.14
CA TRP A 98 11.21 -1.11 21.67
C TRP A 98 11.35 -2.53 21.07
N GLU A 99 10.37 -3.39 21.31
CA GLU A 99 10.34 -4.76 20.80
C GLU A 99 9.63 -4.86 19.44
N THR A 100 8.98 -3.79 18.99
CA THR A 100 8.21 -3.77 17.75
C THR A 100 8.68 -2.70 16.78
N GLY A 101 8.85 -3.09 15.52
CA GLY A 101 9.23 -2.19 14.43
C GLY A 101 8.30 -2.29 13.22
N THR A 102 8.66 -1.58 12.16
CA THR A 102 7.98 -1.68 10.86
C THR A 102 8.96 -1.66 9.70
N ILE A 103 8.67 -2.50 8.70
CA ILE A 103 9.29 -2.46 7.39
C ILE A 103 8.16 -2.39 6.37
N PHE A 104 7.93 -1.20 5.83
CA PHE A 104 6.81 -0.97 4.93
C PHE A 104 7.32 -0.38 3.61
N GLY A 105 7.33 -1.19 2.58
CA GLY A 105 7.97 -0.85 1.32
C GLY A 105 7.09 -0.09 0.32
N THR A 106 7.74 0.62 -0.57
CA THR A 106 7.10 1.22 -1.74
C THR A 106 8.11 1.45 -2.87
N GLY A 107 7.67 1.33 -4.11
CA GLY A 107 8.49 1.65 -5.27
C GLY A 107 8.67 3.17 -5.45
N THR A 108 7.58 3.91 -5.29
CA THR A 108 7.50 5.37 -5.35
C THR A 108 6.48 5.87 -4.35
N SER A 109 6.61 7.10 -3.87
CA SER A 109 5.66 7.69 -2.93
C SER A 109 5.41 9.16 -3.24
N GLY A 110 4.14 9.58 -3.13
CA GLY A 110 3.73 10.97 -3.17
C GLY A 110 3.97 11.67 -4.50
N ILE A 111 3.85 11.00 -5.63
CA ILE A 111 4.13 11.57 -6.95
C ILE A 111 3.20 12.76 -7.24
N GLU A 112 1.92 12.67 -6.87
CA GLU A 112 0.99 13.81 -7.02
C GLU A 112 1.39 14.98 -6.12
N LYS A 113 1.84 14.70 -4.89
CA LYS A 113 2.36 15.73 -3.99
C LYS A 113 3.64 16.37 -4.52
N PHE A 114 4.50 15.57 -5.12
CA PHE A 114 5.73 16.05 -5.73
C PHE A 114 5.43 16.97 -6.93
N ARG A 115 4.49 16.57 -7.79
CA ARG A 115 3.99 17.38 -8.89
C ARG A 115 3.41 18.71 -8.42
N GLU A 116 2.52 18.68 -7.42
CA GLU A 116 1.98 19.88 -6.78
C GLU A 116 3.11 20.81 -6.26
N SER A 117 4.13 20.21 -5.64
CA SER A 117 5.27 20.94 -5.10
C SER A 117 6.09 21.63 -6.19
N ILE A 118 6.31 20.98 -7.34
CA ILE A 118 7.00 21.56 -8.49
C ILE A 118 6.25 22.82 -8.95
N TYR A 119 4.94 22.74 -9.20
CA TYR A 119 4.16 23.90 -9.64
C TYR A 119 4.19 25.06 -8.65
N LYS A 120 4.13 24.79 -7.34
CA LYS A 120 4.22 25.83 -6.32
C LYS A 120 5.59 26.47 -6.27
N ILE A 121 6.67 25.70 -6.44
CA ILE A 121 8.03 26.23 -6.48
C ILE A 121 8.21 27.12 -7.72
N ASP A 122 7.77 26.67 -8.89
CA ASP A 122 7.87 27.42 -10.14
C ASP A 122 7.04 28.72 -10.09
N ALA A 123 5.95 28.72 -9.32
CA ALA A 123 5.14 29.92 -9.04
C ALA A 123 5.68 30.80 -7.89
N PHE A 124 6.88 30.54 -7.36
CA PHE A 124 7.47 31.23 -6.21
C PHE A 124 6.67 31.16 -4.91
N GLU A 125 5.88 30.08 -4.74
CA GLU A 125 5.00 29.86 -3.59
C GLU A 125 5.54 28.78 -2.62
N THR A 126 6.85 28.64 -2.44
CA THR A 126 7.49 27.60 -1.63
C THR A 126 6.91 27.49 -0.21
N ARG A 127 6.51 28.62 0.39
CA ARG A 127 5.89 28.62 1.74
C ARG A 127 4.52 27.94 1.80
N ARG A 128 3.88 27.67 0.65
CA ARG A 128 2.58 26.99 0.54
C ARG A 128 2.69 25.47 0.38
N LEU A 129 3.89 24.91 0.40
CA LEU A 129 4.10 23.46 0.28
C LEU A 129 3.47 22.68 1.44
N GLY A 130 3.47 23.29 2.62
CA GLY A 130 3.01 22.64 3.87
C GLY A 130 4.13 21.85 4.55
N SER A 131 4.01 21.70 5.88
CA SER A 131 5.03 21.06 6.73
C SER A 131 5.20 19.56 6.47
N THR A 132 4.19 18.89 5.89
CA THR A 132 4.19 17.45 5.61
C THR A 132 4.64 17.10 4.19
N ALA A 133 4.99 18.09 3.35
CA ALA A 133 5.37 17.85 1.96
C ALA A 133 6.53 16.85 1.83
N VAL A 134 7.57 17.01 2.63
CA VAL A 134 8.74 16.11 2.63
C VAL A 134 8.33 14.69 3.01
N ALA A 135 7.59 14.53 4.12
CA ALA A 135 7.14 13.21 4.56
C ALA A 135 6.25 12.50 3.53
N GLN A 136 5.47 13.27 2.76
CA GLN A 136 4.60 12.71 1.73
C GLN A 136 5.35 12.29 0.45
N THR A 137 6.51 12.86 0.16
CA THR A 137 7.28 12.60 -1.06
C THR A 137 8.45 11.63 -0.87
N MET A 138 8.82 11.34 0.38
CA MET A 138 9.85 10.35 0.68
C MET A 138 9.25 8.92 0.74
N ASN A 139 9.97 7.95 0.17
CA ASN A 139 9.55 6.55 0.27
C ASN A 139 9.44 6.07 1.74
N SER A 140 10.27 6.61 2.62
CA SER A 140 10.21 6.32 4.07
C SER A 140 9.02 6.96 4.78
N GLY A 141 8.25 7.80 4.11
CA GLY A 141 7.09 8.48 4.70
C GLY A 141 6.07 7.51 5.29
N ILE A 142 5.75 6.43 4.57
CA ILE A 142 4.79 5.44 5.08
C ILE A 142 5.26 4.78 6.38
N SER A 143 6.52 4.36 6.46
CA SER A 143 7.06 3.75 7.69
C SER A 143 7.11 4.76 8.83
N ALA A 144 7.42 6.02 8.54
CA ALA A 144 7.42 7.09 9.54
C ALA A 144 6.00 7.37 10.08
N TYR A 145 4.99 7.43 9.21
CA TYR A 145 3.59 7.58 9.63
C TYR A 145 3.14 6.41 10.53
N LEU A 146 3.40 5.17 10.13
CA LEU A 146 3.04 3.99 10.92
C LEU A 146 3.81 3.92 12.24
N GLY A 147 5.13 4.18 12.20
CA GLY A 147 5.96 4.21 13.39
C GLY A 147 5.48 5.22 14.42
N GLY A 148 5.15 6.44 13.96
CA GLY A 148 4.63 7.49 14.84
C GLY A 148 3.23 7.20 15.36
N LYS A 149 2.32 6.69 14.53
CA LYS A 149 0.94 6.38 14.96
C LYS A 149 0.86 5.22 15.95
N LEU A 150 1.77 4.27 15.85
CA LEU A 150 1.76 3.04 16.67
C LEU A 150 2.80 3.04 17.78
N GLY A 151 3.59 4.10 17.94
CA GLY A 151 4.63 4.17 18.96
C GLY A 151 5.74 3.12 18.80
N LEU A 152 6.15 2.81 17.56
CA LEU A 152 7.13 1.75 17.30
C LEU A 152 8.55 2.24 17.57
N GLY A 153 9.25 1.62 18.52
CA GLY A 153 10.58 2.00 18.97
C GLY A 153 11.72 1.18 18.37
N ASN A 154 11.42 0.06 17.72
CA ASN A 154 12.42 -0.77 17.03
C ASN A 154 12.75 -0.21 15.63
N GLN A 155 13.22 -1.02 14.70
CA GLN A 155 13.53 -0.56 13.36
C GLN A 155 12.29 -0.05 12.63
N VAL A 156 12.33 1.20 12.18
CA VAL A 156 11.33 1.83 11.30
C VAL A 156 12.04 2.16 9.99
N THR A 157 11.73 1.40 8.94
CA THR A 157 12.42 1.54 7.65
C THR A 157 11.52 1.18 6.47
N THR A 158 12.00 1.50 5.28
CA THR A 158 11.33 1.25 4.01
C THR A 158 12.31 0.60 3.05
N ASN A 159 11.91 -0.48 2.40
CA ASN A 159 12.60 -1.06 1.26
C ASN A 159 11.94 -0.64 -0.05
N SER A 160 12.67 -0.77 -1.14
CA SER A 160 12.20 -0.47 -2.49
C SER A 160 12.89 -1.40 -3.48
N SER A 161 12.20 -2.46 -3.88
CA SER A 161 12.66 -3.48 -4.82
C SER A 161 11.59 -3.77 -5.87
N ALA A 162 10.96 -2.69 -6.37
CA ALA A 162 9.91 -2.75 -7.39
C ALA A 162 8.80 -3.73 -7.02
N CYS A 163 8.44 -4.67 -7.89
CA CYS A 163 7.33 -5.60 -7.69
C CYS A 163 7.55 -6.61 -6.55
N THR A 164 8.78 -6.84 -6.10
CA THR A 164 9.10 -7.74 -5.00
C THR A 164 9.12 -7.06 -3.62
N THR A 165 8.94 -5.75 -3.59
CA THR A 165 9.04 -4.92 -2.37
C THR A 165 8.25 -5.49 -1.18
N GLY A 166 6.99 -5.90 -1.41
CA GLY A 166 6.16 -6.45 -0.34
C GLY A 166 6.67 -7.79 0.19
N THR A 167 7.11 -8.68 -0.69
CA THR A 167 7.70 -9.97 -0.31
C THR A 167 8.98 -9.75 0.48
N GLU A 168 9.85 -8.86 0.03
CA GLU A 168 11.09 -8.54 0.75
C GLU A 168 10.82 -7.90 2.11
N SER A 169 9.80 -7.03 2.25
CA SER A 169 9.41 -6.48 3.55
C SER A 169 9.07 -7.59 4.55
N ILE A 170 8.35 -8.62 4.10
CA ILE A 170 7.98 -9.77 4.93
C ILE A 170 9.24 -10.54 5.34
N LEU A 171 10.13 -10.84 4.40
CA LEU A 171 11.36 -11.58 4.69
C LEU A 171 12.30 -10.82 5.63
N MET A 172 12.48 -9.52 5.41
CA MET A 172 13.29 -8.67 6.30
C MET A 172 12.71 -8.62 7.72
N GLY A 173 11.38 -8.55 7.86
CA GLY A 173 10.71 -8.61 9.16
C GLY A 173 10.86 -9.97 9.84
N PHE A 174 10.69 -11.05 9.08
CA PHE A 174 10.92 -12.41 9.54
C PHE A 174 12.36 -12.62 10.03
N GLU A 175 13.35 -12.26 9.23
CA GLU A 175 14.77 -12.39 9.59
C GLU A 175 15.11 -11.58 10.85
N ARG A 176 14.51 -10.40 11.02
CA ARG A 176 14.74 -9.57 12.19
C ARG A 176 14.22 -10.23 13.48
N ILE A 177 13.05 -10.86 13.42
CA ILE A 177 12.49 -11.64 14.53
C ILE A 177 13.33 -12.90 14.77
N GLN A 178 13.66 -13.63 13.73
CA GLN A 178 14.47 -14.86 13.81
C GLN A 178 15.84 -14.60 14.45
N GLN A 179 16.42 -13.42 14.21
CA GLN A 179 17.69 -13.00 14.83
C GLN A 179 17.54 -12.47 16.26
N GLY A 180 16.34 -12.51 16.85
CA GLY A 180 16.08 -11.99 18.19
C GLY A 180 16.22 -10.48 18.34
N LYS A 181 16.13 -9.72 17.24
CA LYS A 181 16.29 -8.25 17.24
C LYS A 181 14.98 -7.50 17.40
N ALA A 182 13.86 -8.18 17.27
CA ALA A 182 12.51 -7.70 17.50
C ALA A 182 11.61 -8.86 17.90
N LYS A 183 10.57 -8.60 18.69
CA LYS A 183 9.50 -9.58 18.95
C LYS A 183 8.40 -9.49 17.91
N ARG A 184 8.15 -8.29 17.39
CA ARG A 184 7.11 -8.03 16.38
C ARG A 184 7.61 -7.13 15.29
N MET A 185 7.08 -7.33 14.09
CA MET A 185 7.30 -6.45 12.95
C MET A 185 5.99 -6.25 12.19
N LEU A 186 5.56 -4.99 12.03
CA LEU A 186 4.54 -4.63 11.06
C LEU A 186 5.22 -4.55 9.70
N VAL A 187 4.81 -5.42 8.77
CA VAL A 187 5.43 -5.48 7.44
C VAL A 187 4.38 -5.32 6.37
N GLY A 188 4.77 -4.75 5.24
CA GLY A 188 3.83 -4.55 4.15
C GLY A 188 4.41 -3.74 3.01
N SER A 189 3.55 -3.42 2.07
CA SER A 189 3.88 -2.52 0.98
C SER A 189 2.67 -1.73 0.50
N THR A 190 2.96 -0.63 -0.15
CA THR A 190 1.97 0.26 -0.74
C THR A 190 2.42 0.75 -2.10
N SER A 191 1.44 1.14 -2.93
CA SER A 191 1.66 1.76 -4.22
C SER A 191 0.75 2.97 -4.39
N ASP A 192 1.31 4.10 -4.78
CA ASP A 192 0.54 5.26 -5.19
C ASP A 192 -0.35 4.96 -6.41
N SER A 193 -1.43 5.69 -6.56
CA SER A 193 -2.26 5.69 -7.76
C SER A 193 -2.01 6.93 -8.62
N GLY A 194 -2.23 6.79 -9.91
CA GLY A 194 -2.32 7.92 -10.80
C GLY A 194 -1.50 7.81 -12.09
N PRO A 195 -1.84 8.63 -13.08
CA PRO A 195 -1.30 8.54 -14.42
C PRO A 195 0.20 8.84 -14.50
N TYR A 196 0.72 9.64 -13.56
CA TYR A 196 2.14 10.06 -13.57
C TYR A 196 3.10 8.94 -13.15
N ILE A 197 2.58 7.88 -12.50
CA ILE A 197 3.33 6.64 -12.23
C ILE A 197 3.11 5.67 -13.40
N TRP A 198 1.87 5.49 -13.80
CA TRP A 198 1.48 4.47 -14.77
C TRP A 198 1.91 4.79 -16.20
N GLY A 199 2.10 6.08 -16.53
CA GLY A 199 2.53 6.51 -17.86
C GLY A 199 3.85 5.90 -18.33
N GLY A 200 4.79 5.67 -17.42
CA GLY A 200 6.03 4.99 -17.76
C GLY A 200 5.81 3.55 -18.22
N PHE A 201 4.90 2.82 -17.58
CA PHE A 201 4.54 1.45 -17.96
C PHE A 201 3.76 1.39 -19.27
N ASP A 202 2.86 2.35 -19.51
CA ASP A 202 2.13 2.44 -20.78
C ASP A 202 3.08 2.76 -21.94
N ALA A 203 4.03 3.69 -21.73
CA ALA A 203 5.08 4.02 -22.71
C ALA A 203 5.99 2.83 -23.04
N MET A 204 6.27 1.96 -22.07
CA MET A 204 7.00 0.70 -22.29
C MET A 204 6.18 -0.35 -23.04
N LYS A 205 4.89 -0.11 -23.29
CA LYS A 205 3.94 -1.04 -23.92
C LYS A 205 3.78 -2.36 -23.16
N VAL A 206 3.92 -2.34 -21.84
CA VAL A 206 3.73 -3.51 -20.97
C VAL A 206 2.34 -3.59 -20.37
N CYS A 207 1.52 -2.53 -20.51
CA CYS A 207 0.13 -2.51 -20.07
C CYS A 207 -0.81 -3.15 -21.12
N THR A 208 -1.89 -3.77 -20.64
CA THR A 208 -2.90 -4.32 -21.54
C THR A 208 -3.79 -3.22 -22.11
N PHE A 209 -4.07 -3.30 -23.42
CA PHE A 209 -5.06 -2.45 -24.09
C PHE A 209 -6.21 -3.26 -24.71
N LYS A 210 -6.15 -4.58 -24.60
CA LYS A 210 -7.12 -5.50 -25.24
C LYS A 210 -8.44 -5.63 -24.49
N HIS A 211 -8.49 -5.09 -23.28
CA HIS A 211 -9.63 -5.26 -22.36
C HIS A 211 -10.23 -3.94 -21.89
N ASN A 212 -10.00 -2.83 -22.59
CA ASN A 212 -10.57 -1.53 -22.25
C ASN A 212 -12.10 -1.54 -22.16
N GLU A 213 -12.78 -2.33 -23.00
CA GLU A 213 -14.23 -2.50 -23.01
C GLU A 213 -14.74 -3.58 -22.03
N GLN A 214 -13.84 -4.39 -21.45
CA GLN A 214 -14.16 -5.46 -20.53
C GLN A 214 -13.14 -5.45 -19.37
N PRO A 215 -13.17 -4.42 -18.52
CA PRO A 215 -12.15 -4.19 -17.49
C PRO A 215 -11.95 -5.38 -16.55
N GLU A 216 -13.03 -6.05 -16.18
CA GLU A 216 -13.01 -7.21 -15.28
C GLU A 216 -12.20 -8.40 -15.81
N LYS A 217 -11.90 -8.42 -17.09
CA LYS A 217 -11.08 -9.44 -17.76
C LYS A 217 -9.63 -9.00 -18.01
N GLY A 218 -9.26 -7.79 -17.62
CA GLY A 218 -7.94 -7.22 -17.93
C GLY A 218 -6.78 -7.94 -17.26
N SER A 219 -6.89 -8.26 -15.98
CA SER A 219 -5.88 -9.02 -15.24
C SER A 219 -6.10 -10.52 -15.39
N ARG A 220 -5.23 -11.17 -16.13
CA ARG A 220 -5.34 -12.61 -16.42
C ARG A 220 -3.97 -13.30 -16.50
N PRO A 221 -3.22 -13.26 -15.37
CA PRO A 221 -1.92 -13.92 -15.32
C PRO A 221 -2.06 -15.41 -15.61
N MET A 222 -1.01 -16.03 -16.17
CA MET A 222 -0.93 -17.44 -16.51
C MET A 222 -1.94 -17.91 -17.58
N SER A 223 -2.73 -17.00 -18.14
CA SER A 223 -3.64 -17.31 -19.25
C SER A 223 -2.92 -17.23 -20.60
N ALA A 224 -3.29 -18.10 -21.54
CA ALA A 224 -2.81 -18.03 -22.92
C ALA A 224 -3.18 -16.70 -23.63
N THR A 225 -4.15 -15.97 -23.09
CA THR A 225 -4.59 -14.67 -23.61
C THR A 225 -4.13 -13.50 -22.75
N ALA A 226 -3.16 -13.70 -21.85
CA ALA A 226 -2.53 -12.61 -21.10
C ALA A 226 -1.95 -11.58 -22.08
N SER A 227 -2.12 -10.29 -21.79
CA SER A 227 -1.77 -9.23 -22.72
C SER A 227 -1.06 -8.04 -22.09
N GLY A 228 -0.67 -8.14 -20.83
CA GLY A 228 0.07 -7.10 -20.12
C GLY A 228 -0.48 -6.79 -18.73
N PHE A 229 0.09 -5.77 -18.11
CA PHE A 229 -0.31 -5.29 -16.80
C PHE A 229 -1.62 -4.49 -16.84
N VAL A 230 -2.30 -4.44 -15.72
CA VAL A 230 -3.34 -3.45 -15.44
C VAL A 230 -2.79 -2.48 -14.40
N PRO A 231 -2.67 -1.17 -14.69
CA PRO A 231 -2.27 -0.18 -13.72
C PRO A 231 -3.14 -0.24 -12.48
N SER A 232 -2.53 -0.34 -11.31
CA SER A 232 -3.28 -0.52 -10.07
C SER A 232 -2.52 0.09 -8.90
N SER A 233 -3.23 0.31 -7.81
CA SER A 233 -2.69 0.83 -6.56
C SER A 233 -3.33 0.12 -5.36
N GLY A 234 -2.83 0.40 -4.18
CA GLY A 234 -3.32 -0.17 -2.95
C GLY A 234 -2.22 -0.49 -1.96
N ALA A 235 -2.56 -1.18 -0.89
CA ALA A 235 -1.63 -1.63 0.13
C ALA A 235 -2.06 -2.94 0.75
N GLY A 236 -1.09 -3.66 1.32
CA GLY A 236 -1.30 -4.82 2.16
C GLY A 236 -0.31 -4.83 3.32
N ALA A 237 -0.75 -5.30 4.49
CA ALA A 237 0.05 -5.35 5.69
C ALA A 237 -0.17 -6.64 6.47
N LEU A 238 0.88 -7.09 7.16
CA LEU A 238 0.90 -8.21 8.08
C LEU A 238 1.59 -7.81 9.37
N VAL A 239 1.12 -8.32 10.50
CA VAL A 239 1.88 -8.32 11.75
C VAL A 239 2.56 -9.68 11.89
N LEU A 240 3.88 -9.66 11.90
CA LEU A 240 4.71 -10.82 12.23
C LEU A 240 5.05 -10.76 13.71
N GLU A 241 4.99 -11.89 14.39
CA GLU A 241 5.29 -11.99 15.82
C GLU A 241 5.98 -13.31 16.13
N GLU A 242 6.90 -13.26 17.08
CA GLU A 242 7.51 -14.44 17.66
C GLU A 242 6.42 -15.39 18.21
N LEU A 243 6.52 -16.67 17.91
CA LEU A 243 5.47 -17.65 18.22
C LEU A 243 5.14 -17.69 19.72
N GLU A 244 6.14 -17.72 20.59
CA GLU A 244 5.93 -17.76 22.04
C GLU A 244 5.22 -16.49 22.55
N SER A 245 5.56 -15.32 22.04
CA SER A 245 4.89 -14.06 22.31
C SER A 245 3.41 -14.09 21.88
N ALA A 246 3.16 -14.56 20.66
CA ALA A 246 1.81 -14.68 20.11
C ALA A 246 0.92 -15.64 20.94
N LEU A 247 1.48 -16.80 21.31
CA LEU A 247 0.79 -17.80 22.15
C LEU A 247 0.51 -17.27 23.55
N ALA A 248 1.49 -16.59 24.17
CA ALA A 248 1.36 -16.08 25.53
C ALA A 248 0.23 -15.04 25.68
N ARG A 249 -0.07 -14.25 24.62
CA ARG A 249 -1.17 -13.28 24.63
C ARG A 249 -2.47 -13.82 24.00
N GLY A 250 -2.51 -15.09 23.57
CA GLY A 250 -3.68 -15.69 22.93
C GLY A 250 -3.99 -15.09 21.56
N ALA A 251 -2.98 -14.70 20.80
CA ALA A 251 -3.15 -14.12 19.48
C ALA A 251 -3.83 -15.10 18.50
N ARG A 252 -4.62 -14.56 17.58
CA ARG A 252 -5.09 -15.32 16.44
C ARG A 252 -3.94 -15.51 15.44
N ILE A 253 -3.50 -16.73 15.25
CA ILE A 253 -2.42 -17.09 14.33
C ILE A 253 -3.02 -17.59 13.03
N TYR A 254 -2.71 -16.92 11.91
CA TYR A 254 -3.18 -17.28 10.58
C TYR A 254 -2.27 -18.31 9.89
N ALA A 255 -0.95 -18.14 10.05
CA ALA A 255 0.06 -18.99 9.43
C ALA A 255 1.40 -18.84 10.13
N GLU A 256 2.32 -19.76 9.84
CA GLU A 256 3.73 -19.68 10.21
C GLU A 256 4.57 -19.39 8.97
N ILE A 257 5.56 -18.50 9.10
CA ILE A 257 6.54 -18.25 8.04
C ILE A 257 7.72 -19.19 8.27
N LEU A 258 7.91 -20.12 7.36
CA LEU A 258 8.98 -21.12 7.43
C LEU A 258 10.31 -20.62 6.91
N GLY A 259 10.30 -19.61 6.03
CA GLY A 259 11.49 -19.02 5.43
C GLY A 259 11.22 -18.45 4.06
N GLY A 260 12.26 -17.95 3.43
CA GLY A 260 12.20 -17.40 2.07
C GLY A 260 13.61 -17.06 1.58
N ASN A 261 13.69 -16.64 0.32
CA ASN A 261 14.93 -16.20 -0.30
C ASN A 261 14.67 -15.09 -1.32
N VAL A 262 15.64 -14.22 -1.48
CA VAL A 262 15.64 -13.15 -2.48
C VAL A 262 16.90 -13.31 -3.33
N ASN A 263 16.72 -13.30 -4.65
CA ASN A 263 17.81 -13.34 -5.60
C ASN A 263 17.49 -12.50 -6.84
N SER A 264 18.52 -12.16 -7.58
CA SER A 264 18.42 -11.47 -8.86
C SER A 264 18.93 -12.36 -9.99
N GLY A 265 18.33 -12.24 -11.18
CA GLY A 265 18.83 -12.91 -12.39
C GLY A 265 20.14 -12.36 -12.92
N GLY A 266 20.61 -11.21 -12.40
CA GLY A 266 21.87 -10.57 -12.81
C GLY A 266 21.87 -10.03 -14.24
N GLN A 267 20.74 -10.00 -14.92
CA GLN A 267 20.57 -9.49 -16.28
C GLN A 267 19.58 -8.31 -16.28
N ARG A 268 19.76 -7.42 -17.26
CA ARG A 268 18.81 -6.34 -17.57
C ARG A 268 17.69 -6.81 -18.47
#